data_1b386db239c2d9da46f3665606add684
#
_entry.id   1b386db239c2d9da46f3665606add684
#
_cell.length_a   1.000
_cell.length_b   1.000
_cell.length_c   1.000
_cell.angle_alpha   90.00
_cell.angle_beta   90.00
_cell.angle_gamma   90.00
#
_symmetry.space_group_name_H-M   'P 1'
#
loop_
_entity.id
_entity.type
_entity.pdbx_description
1 polymer ?
#
loop_
_entity_poly.entity_id
_entity_poly.type
_entity_poly.pdbx_seq_one_letter_code
_entity_poly.pdbx_strand_id
1 'polypeptide(L)'
;MKYYAVIDTNVLVSAMLKWQSVPGKILELAFSGLIILLFNDEILSEYKIVLSRPKFKLSNELVNSIVNEIEEKGLYVNEKTLDEYLPDPKDRVFYEVDMEERNNEYSYLVTGNIKHFPVRPFIVTPRRMLDIILEENF
;
A
#
# COMPACT_ATOMS: atom_id res chain seq x y z
N MET A 1 3.79 16.57 -9.15
CA MET A 1 4.58 15.86 -8.12
C MET A 1 3.98 14.48 -7.93
N LYS A 2 4.81 13.45 -7.85
CA LYS A 2 4.37 12.07 -7.63
C LYS A 2 4.84 11.58 -6.28
N TYR A 3 4.05 10.68 -5.69
CA TYR A 3 4.37 10.06 -4.42
C TYR A 3 4.53 8.56 -4.62
N TYR A 4 5.51 7.97 -3.96
CA TYR A 4 5.77 6.53 -3.99
C TYR A 4 5.33 5.96 -2.65
N ALA A 5 4.52 4.91 -2.67
CA ALA A 5 4.02 4.33 -1.44
C ALA A 5 3.72 2.84 -1.59
N VAL A 6 4.03 2.07 -0.56
CA VAL A 6 3.48 0.73 -0.42
C VAL A 6 2.29 0.82 0.53
N ILE A 7 1.20 0.12 0.24
CA ILE A 7 0.04 0.08 1.13
C ILE A 7 -0.11 -1.29 1.76
N ASP A 8 -0.31 -1.29 3.08
CA ASP A 8 -0.64 -2.49 3.83
C ASP A 8 -1.97 -3.07 3.30
N THR A 9 -2.10 -4.38 3.29
CA THR A 9 -3.29 -5.06 2.79
C THR A 9 -4.59 -4.54 3.40
N ASN A 10 -4.58 -4.22 4.70
CA ASN A 10 -5.78 -3.71 5.37
C ASN A 10 -6.26 -2.36 4.81
N VAL A 11 -5.34 -1.53 4.32
CA VAL A 11 -5.69 -0.27 3.66
C VAL A 11 -6.45 -0.57 2.36
N LEU A 12 -5.96 -1.53 1.58
CA LEU A 12 -6.62 -1.93 0.34
C LEU A 12 -8.00 -2.53 0.61
N VAL A 13 -8.12 -3.39 1.62
CA VAL A 13 -9.41 -3.97 2.01
C VAL A 13 -10.40 -2.86 2.38
N SER A 14 -9.98 -1.91 3.22
CA SER A 14 -10.83 -0.81 3.64
C SER A 14 -11.29 0.04 2.47
N ALA A 15 -10.40 0.29 1.50
CA ALA A 15 -10.74 1.04 0.29
C ALA A 15 -11.81 0.32 -0.53
N MET A 16 -11.66 -1.01 -0.69
CA MET A 16 -12.58 -1.80 -1.49
C MET A 16 -13.95 -1.95 -0.84
N LEU A 17 -14.00 -1.99 0.48
CA LEU A 17 -15.27 -2.09 1.21
C LEU A 17 -16.01 -0.77 1.28
N LYS A 18 -15.30 0.35 1.24
CA LYS A 18 -15.92 1.68 1.25
C LYS A 18 -15.04 2.63 0.43
N TRP A 19 -15.36 2.73 -0.86
CA TRP A 19 -14.58 3.56 -1.78
C TRP A 19 -14.57 5.02 -1.38
N GLN A 20 -15.67 5.53 -0.83
CA GLN A 20 -15.78 6.91 -0.35
C GLN A 20 -15.26 7.05 1.07
N SER A 21 -14.04 6.62 1.29
CA SER A 21 -13.34 6.68 2.58
C SER A 21 -11.94 7.25 2.34
N VAL A 22 -11.20 7.51 3.43
CA VAL A 22 -9.81 7.96 3.28
C VAL A 22 -8.95 6.91 2.57
N PRO A 23 -9.00 5.61 2.93
CA PRO A 23 -8.28 4.59 2.15
C PRO A 23 -8.72 4.55 0.69
N GLY A 24 -10.03 4.70 0.40
CA GLY A 24 -10.52 4.75 -0.98
C GLY A 24 -9.95 5.92 -1.74
N LYS A 25 -9.81 7.08 -1.10
CA LYS A 25 -9.18 8.25 -1.72
C LYS A 25 -7.73 8.00 -2.06
N ILE A 26 -7.00 7.29 -1.21
CA ILE A 26 -5.61 6.90 -1.49
C ILE A 26 -5.54 6.06 -2.77
N LEU A 27 -6.42 5.06 -2.91
CA LEU A 27 -6.48 4.22 -4.11
C LEU A 27 -6.87 5.03 -5.35
N GLU A 28 -7.80 5.97 -5.20
CA GLU A 28 -8.20 6.84 -6.29
C GLU A 28 -7.02 7.66 -6.80
N LEU A 29 -6.22 8.22 -5.90
CA LEU A 29 -5.02 8.95 -6.24
C LEU A 29 -3.96 8.04 -6.89
N ALA A 30 -3.88 6.78 -6.46
CA ALA A 30 -2.99 5.80 -7.10
C ALA A 30 -3.41 5.53 -8.53
N PHE A 31 -4.70 5.35 -8.78
CA PHE A 31 -5.20 5.06 -10.12
C PHE A 31 -5.17 6.29 -11.04
N SER A 32 -5.16 7.49 -10.49
CA SER A 32 -4.99 8.73 -11.27
C SER A 32 -3.52 9.04 -11.59
N GLY A 33 -2.57 8.32 -10.99
CA GLY A 33 -1.15 8.48 -11.26
C GLY A 33 -0.40 9.40 -10.31
N LEU A 34 -1.08 10.01 -9.32
CA LEU A 34 -0.41 10.86 -8.34
C LEU A 34 0.40 10.03 -7.33
N ILE A 35 -0.13 8.88 -6.94
CA ILE A 35 0.58 7.93 -6.08
C ILE A 35 1.00 6.73 -6.94
N ILE A 36 2.29 6.40 -6.91
CA ILE A 36 2.81 5.20 -7.55
C ILE A 36 2.91 4.11 -6.48
N LEU A 37 2.05 3.10 -6.58
CA LEU A 37 2.05 2.00 -5.62
C LEU A 37 3.24 1.06 -5.87
N LEU A 38 3.96 0.76 -4.81
CA LEU A 38 5.09 -0.15 -4.85
C LEU A 38 4.60 -1.56 -4.52
N PHE A 39 5.12 -2.54 -5.23
CA PHE A 39 4.71 -3.92 -5.02
C PHE A 39 5.81 -4.91 -5.43
N ASN A 40 5.66 -6.13 -4.98
CA ASN A 40 6.37 -7.29 -5.50
C ASN A 40 5.37 -8.45 -5.65
N ASP A 41 5.83 -9.62 -6.06
CA ASP A 41 4.95 -10.76 -6.28
C ASP A 41 4.24 -11.20 -5.00
N GLU A 42 4.94 -11.16 -3.88
CA GLU A 42 4.37 -11.55 -2.58
C GLU A 42 3.26 -10.61 -2.15
N ILE A 43 3.44 -9.31 -2.32
CA ILE A 43 2.41 -8.31 -1.99
C ILE A 43 1.18 -8.49 -2.86
N LEU A 44 1.36 -8.66 -4.18
CA LEU A 44 0.22 -8.87 -5.08
C LEU A 44 -0.54 -10.15 -4.72
N SER A 45 0.19 -11.22 -4.41
CA SER A 45 -0.41 -12.48 -4.00
C SER A 45 -1.22 -12.32 -2.72
N GLU A 46 -0.69 -11.61 -1.73
CA GLU A 46 -1.42 -11.36 -0.50
C GLU A 46 -2.67 -10.52 -0.73
N TYR A 47 -2.59 -9.47 -1.54
CA TYR A 47 -3.77 -8.67 -1.90
C TYR A 47 -4.86 -9.56 -2.48
N LYS A 48 -4.51 -10.41 -3.43
CA LYS A 48 -5.47 -11.27 -4.10
C LYS A 48 -6.09 -12.28 -3.14
N ILE A 49 -5.27 -12.92 -2.31
CA ILE A 49 -5.75 -13.91 -1.34
C ILE A 49 -6.71 -13.27 -0.34
N VAL A 50 -6.32 -12.13 0.24
CA VAL A 50 -7.12 -11.48 1.27
C VAL A 50 -8.41 -10.91 0.69
N LEU A 51 -8.35 -10.22 -0.45
CA LEU A 51 -9.54 -9.65 -1.08
C LEU A 51 -10.53 -10.73 -1.54
N SER A 52 -10.05 -11.93 -1.81
CA SER A 52 -10.89 -13.05 -2.26
C SER A 52 -11.63 -13.74 -1.11
N ARG A 53 -11.40 -13.34 0.13
CA ARG A 53 -12.10 -13.96 1.27
C ARG A 53 -13.60 -13.74 1.15
N PRO A 54 -14.42 -14.83 1.33
CA PRO A 54 -15.87 -14.72 1.15
C PRO A 54 -16.55 -13.67 2.02
N LYS A 55 -16.00 -13.38 3.20
CA LYS A 55 -16.58 -12.38 4.11
C LYS A 55 -16.65 -10.99 3.52
N PHE A 56 -15.80 -10.66 2.55
CA PHE A 56 -15.80 -9.35 1.92
C PHE A 56 -16.76 -9.25 0.75
N LYS A 57 -17.26 -10.38 0.24
CA LYS A 57 -18.27 -10.43 -0.83
C LYS A 57 -17.87 -9.68 -2.09
N LEU A 58 -16.57 -9.64 -2.40
CA LEU A 58 -16.06 -9.06 -3.63
C LEU A 58 -16.03 -10.12 -4.72
N SER A 59 -16.45 -9.77 -5.94
CA SER A 59 -16.42 -10.72 -7.04
C SER A 59 -14.99 -11.00 -7.49
N ASN A 60 -14.76 -12.19 -8.06
CA ASN A 60 -13.44 -12.51 -8.61
C ASN A 60 -13.03 -11.53 -9.70
N GLU A 61 -13.98 -11.09 -10.50
CA GLU A 61 -13.71 -10.11 -11.56
C GLU A 61 -13.20 -8.79 -10.99
N LEU A 62 -13.85 -8.30 -9.92
CA LEU A 62 -13.43 -7.06 -9.28
C LEU A 62 -12.05 -7.22 -8.64
N VAL A 63 -11.81 -8.31 -7.92
CA VAL A 63 -10.51 -8.56 -7.29
C VAL A 63 -9.40 -8.60 -8.35
N ASN A 64 -9.62 -9.32 -9.43
CA ASN A 64 -8.63 -9.41 -10.51
C ASN A 64 -8.41 -8.05 -11.17
N SER A 65 -9.46 -7.26 -11.38
CA SER A 65 -9.34 -5.92 -11.96
C SER A 65 -8.48 -5.01 -11.10
N ILE A 66 -8.70 -5.03 -9.79
CA ILE A 66 -7.94 -4.17 -8.87
C ILE A 66 -6.47 -4.59 -8.82
N VAL A 67 -6.19 -5.88 -8.70
CA VAL A 67 -4.82 -6.37 -8.66
C VAL A 67 -4.10 -6.08 -9.96
N ASN A 68 -4.76 -6.28 -11.11
CA ASN A 68 -4.18 -5.97 -12.41
C ASN A 68 -3.90 -4.47 -12.57
N GLU A 69 -4.78 -3.62 -12.08
CA GLU A 69 -4.59 -2.16 -12.13
C GLU A 69 -3.37 -1.74 -11.31
N ILE A 70 -3.21 -2.34 -10.12
CA ILE A 70 -2.04 -2.07 -9.27
C ILE A 70 -0.76 -2.51 -9.99
N GLU A 71 -0.77 -3.69 -10.58
CA GLU A 71 0.38 -4.21 -11.30
C GLU A 71 0.74 -3.35 -12.51
N GLU A 72 -0.26 -2.92 -13.25
CA GLU A 72 -0.07 -2.14 -14.47
C GLU A 72 0.45 -0.73 -14.19
N LYS A 73 -0.11 -0.07 -13.18
CA LYS A 73 0.20 1.34 -12.89
C LYS A 73 1.26 1.54 -11.82
N GLY A 74 1.52 0.53 -11.02
CA GLY A 74 2.50 0.62 -9.95
C GLY A 74 3.92 0.31 -10.41
N LEU A 75 4.81 0.22 -9.44
CA LEU A 75 6.22 -0.05 -9.68
C LEU A 75 6.62 -1.33 -8.95
N TYR A 76 7.14 -2.30 -9.70
CA TYR A 76 7.69 -3.53 -9.14
C TYR A 76 9.02 -3.24 -8.45
N VAL A 77 9.16 -3.69 -7.20
CA VAL A 77 10.37 -3.48 -6.40
C VAL A 77 10.92 -4.83 -5.96
N ASN A 78 12.20 -5.06 -6.26
CA ASN A 78 12.91 -6.27 -5.86
C ASN A 78 13.57 -6.00 -4.52
N GLU A 79 12.90 -6.38 -3.43
CA GLU A 79 13.35 -6.09 -2.08
C GLU A 79 14.44 -7.05 -1.60
N LYS A 80 15.20 -6.59 -0.59
CA LYS A 80 16.16 -7.42 0.14
C LYS A 80 15.64 -7.69 1.53
N THR A 81 15.95 -8.89 2.04
CA THR A 81 15.61 -9.25 3.41
C THR A 81 16.38 -8.37 4.39
N LEU A 82 15.68 -7.80 5.35
CA LEU A 82 16.26 -6.96 6.38
C LEU A 82 16.28 -7.66 7.73
N ASP A 83 17.25 -7.29 8.55
CA ASP A 83 17.49 -7.87 9.87
C ASP A 83 16.74 -7.13 10.99
N GLU A 84 15.73 -6.36 10.65
CA GLU A 84 14.95 -5.66 11.66
C GLU A 84 13.82 -6.52 12.22
N TYR A 85 13.59 -6.40 13.53
CA TYR A 85 12.48 -7.08 14.18
C TYR A 85 11.16 -6.36 13.87
N LEU A 86 10.16 -7.14 13.44
CA LEU A 86 8.79 -6.66 13.31
C LEU A 86 7.87 -7.55 14.15
N PRO A 87 6.86 -6.98 14.84
CA PRO A 87 5.95 -7.77 15.68
C PRO A 87 5.22 -8.89 14.92
N ASP A 88 4.85 -8.64 13.66
CA ASP A 88 4.19 -9.63 12.82
C ASP A 88 5.04 -9.91 11.59
N PRO A 89 5.51 -11.16 11.39
CA PRO A 89 6.30 -11.50 10.20
C PRO A 89 5.58 -11.24 8.88
N LYS A 90 4.26 -11.23 8.86
CA LYS A 90 3.48 -10.95 7.64
C LYS A 90 3.63 -9.51 7.16
N ASP A 91 3.99 -8.59 8.06
CA ASP A 91 4.17 -7.19 7.72
C ASP A 91 5.54 -6.91 7.11
N ARG A 92 6.47 -7.85 7.22
CA ARG A 92 7.86 -7.66 6.82
C ARG A 92 8.00 -7.29 5.34
N VAL A 93 7.26 -7.94 4.46
CA VAL A 93 7.40 -7.70 3.02
C VAL A 93 7.06 -6.24 2.65
N PHE A 94 6.05 -5.66 3.27
CA PHE A 94 5.68 -4.26 3.01
C PHE A 94 6.80 -3.32 3.42
N TYR A 95 7.39 -3.56 4.59
CA TYR A 95 8.49 -2.77 5.09
C TYR A 95 9.74 -2.92 4.20
N GLU A 96 10.06 -4.14 3.80
CA GLU A 96 11.21 -4.40 2.95
C GLU A 96 11.10 -3.74 1.58
N VAL A 97 9.91 -3.79 0.97
CA VAL A 97 9.67 -3.12 -0.32
C VAL A 97 9.84 -1.61 -0.19
N ASP A 98 9.26 -1.02 0.85
CA ASP A 98 9.40 0.42 1.05
C ASP A 98 10.86 0.80 1.29
N MET A 99 11.58 0.07 2.14
CA MET A 99 12.97 0.35 2.44
C MET A 99 13.88 0.22 1.21
N GLU A 100 13.59 -0.75 0.33
CA GLU A 100 14.36 -0.89 -0.92
C GLU A 100 14.13 0.30 -1.85
N GLU A 101 12.90 0.73 -2.01
CA GLU A 101 12.61 1.88 -2.89
C GLU A 101 13.21 3.18 -2.34
N ARG A 102 13.34 3.31 -1.03
CA ARG A 102 13.95 4.51 -0.44
C ARG A 102 15.41 4.73 -0.84
N ASN A 103 16.04 3.73 -1.43
CA ASN A 103 17.35 3.91 -2.05
C ASN A 103 17.28 4.74 -3.34
N ASN A 104 16.11 4.84 -3.95
CA ASN A 104 15.89 5.52 -5.23
C ASN A 104 15.06 6.79 -5.08
N GLU A 105 13.94 6.69 -4.36
CA GLU A 105 12.96 7.76 -4.20
C GLU A 105 12.48 7.83 -2.76
N TYR A 106 12.04 9.00 -2.33
CA TYR A 106 11.35 9.12 -1.04
C TYR A 106 10.03 8.35 -1.14
N SER A 107 9.84 7.38 -0.27
CA SER A 107 8.65 6.54 -0.32
C SER A 107 8.03 6.37 1.06
N TYR A 108 6.74 6.03 1.07
CA TYR A 108 5.95 5.89 2.28
C TYR A 108 5.45 4.46 2.42
N LEU A 109 5.27 4.05 3.67
CA LEU A 109 4.49 2.86 4.01
C LEU A 109 3.18 3.34 4.61
N VAL A 110 2.06 3.02 3.97
CA VAL A 110 0.73 3.45 4.43
C VAL A 110 0.04 2.28 5.10
N THR A 111 -0.27 2.42 6.37
CA THR A 111 -0.84 1.34 7.17
C THR A 111 -1.82 1.89 8.21
N GLY A 112 -2.86 1.10 8.52
CA GLY A 112 -3.74 1.39 9.65
C GLY A 112 -3.15 0.92 10.99
N ASN A 113 -2.05 0.15 10.95
CA ASN A 113 -1.45 -0.49 12.13
C ASN A 113 -0.01 -0.05 12.33
N ILE A 114 0.21 1.25 12.58
CA ILE A 114 1.55 1.82 12.73
C ILE A 114 2.38 1.06 13.78
N LYS A 115 1.72 0.55 14.82
CA LYS A 115 2.40 -0.18 15.91
C LYS A 115 3.08 -1.48 15.46
N HIS A 116 2.68 -2.01 14.31
CA HIS A 116 3.27 -3.23 13.76
C HIS A 116 4.64 -2.99 13.09
N PHE A 117 5.05 -1.73 12.97
CA PHE A 117 6.25 -1.35 12.24
C PHE A 117 7.18 -0.52 13.11
N PRO A 118 8.47 -0.42 12.74
CA PRO A 118 9.38 0.50 13.42
C PRO A 118 8.86 1.95 13.35
N VAL A 119 9.19 2.75 14.36
CA VAL A 119 8.79 4.17 14.36
C VAL A 119 9.65 4.93 13.35
N ARG A 120 9.02 5.40 12.27
CA ARG A 120 9.68 6.13 11.19
C ARG A 120 8.74 7.21 10.67
N PRO A 121 9.24 8.38 10.27
CA PRO A 121 8.37 9.47 9.78
C PRO A 121 7.67 9.13 8.46
N PHE A 122 8.19 8.16 7.69
CA PHE A 122 7.57 7.74 6.43
C PHE A 122 6.58 6.58 6.59
N ILE A 123 6.38 6.07 7.79
CA ILE A 123 5.36 5.06 8.07
C ILE A 123 4.15 5.80 8.62
N VAL A 124 3.08 5.87 7.85
CA VAL A 124 1.98 6.80 8.07
C VAL A 124 0.63 6.10 7.93
N THR A 125 -0.39 6.70 8.54
CA THR A 125 -1.77 6.26 8.34
C THR A 125 -2.29 6.78 6.99
N PRO A 126 -3.39 6.20 6.45
CA PRO A 126 -4.02 6.75 5.25
C PRO A 126 -4.38 8.24 5.41
N ARG A 127 -4.89 8.64 6.57
CA ARG A 127 -5.21 10.05 6.83
C ARG A 127 -3.97 10.92 6.77
N ARG A 128 -2.88 10.49 7.41
CA ARG A 128 -1.65 11.29 7.39
C ARG A 128 -1.07 11.38 5.97
N MET A 129 -1.13 10.30 5.20
CA MET A 129 -0.70 10.32 3.80
C MET A 129 -1.48 11.35 2.99
N LEU A 130 -2.80 11.35 3.14
CA LEU A 130 -3.64 12.30 2.46
C LEU A 130 -3.33 13.74 2.89
N ASP A 131 -3.13 13.98 4.19
CA ASP A 131 -2.76 15.30 4.69
C ASP A 131 -1.44 15.79 4.12
N ILE A 132 -0.44 14.92 4.01
CA ILE A 132 0.86 15.26 3.41
C ILE A 132 0.67 15.72 1.97
N ILE A 133 -0.11 14.97 1.19
CA ILE A 133 -0.38 15.32 -0.21
C ILE A 133 -1.08 16.66 -0.31
N LEU A 134 -2.09 16.89 0.53
CA LEU A 134 -2.84 18.15 0.52
C LEU A 134 -1.98 19.33 0.94
N GLU A 135 -1.15 19.16 1.97
CA GLU A 135 -0.26 20.21 2.45
C GLU A 135 0.78 20.63 1.40
N GLU A 136 1.26 19.68 0.58
CA GLU A 136 2.30 19.95 -0.42
C GLU A 136 1.76 20.47 -1.74
N ASN A 137 0.47 20.26 -2.04
CA ASN A 137 -0.11 20.62 -3.34
C ASN A 137 -1.13 21.76 -3.28
N PHE A 138 -1.52 22.18 -2.09
CA PHE A 138 -2.58 23.20 -1.95
C PHE A 138 -2.25 24.28 -0.92
#